data_547502afd4c052c6e38e9faba5b9dcd5
#
_entry.id   547502afd4c052c6e38e9faba5b9dcd5
#
_cell.length_a   1.000
_cell.length_b   1.000
_cell.length_c   1.000
_cell.angle_alpha   90.00
_cell.angle_beta   90.00
_cell.angle_gamma   90.00
#
_symmetry.space_group_name_H-M   'P 1'
#
loop_
_entity.id
_entity.type
_entity.pdbx_description
1 polymer ?
#
loop_
_entity_poly.entity_id
_entity_poly.type
_entity_poly.pdbx_seq_one_letter_code
_entity_poly.pdbx_strand_id
1 'polypeptide(L)'
;MVEEAEVSKWIKEKAGPKASLYLDSRRIQPGDVFFAVCGTHTDGRKFVAKAAELGASCAVVESVAHFKAEIPFTEVCDLYKKCGAIASDYYGNPSQAMYGCAVTGTNGKTTTANWISELFTKLGKPSGCIGTLGCTCQGEPLPSVAMTTPDPLTVQKLFAELRDRGCEAFAIEASSIGLEQGRLRGAAFKVGIFTNLTRDHLDYHGDMEHYAEAKEILFSWPGLEYAVINFGDPASERMAQAALCSGVKVFSVGISQEAKYDLTACNVRHAREGLSFDLVFEGRVKHVTTRLLGTFNIENFLCAAAPCILSGFDFELVCETAQNLNPPAGRMQTVTAEDGLLAAVDYSHTPDAILKALAALRELAEVRGGRLKIVVGAGGDRDSGKRPLMGRAACEADEMFFTSDNPRSEDPMLILREVCAGAVKPYRMIEDRAEAIREAVRSSSSDDVILIA
;
A
#
# COMPACT_ATOMS: atom_id res chain seq x y z
N MET A 1 2.98 -8.10 -28.79
CA MET A 1 3.71 -9.18 -28.05
C MET A 1 5.01 -9.57 -28.73
N VAL A 2 5.05 -9.71 -30.06
CA VAL A 2 6.31 -10.01 -30.78
C VAL A 2 7.34 -8.90 -30.58
N GLU A 3 6.93 -7.64 -30.57
CA GLU A 3 7.78 -6.47 -30.41
C GLU A 3 8.45 -6.40 -29.03
N GLU A 4 7.75 -6.71 -27.93
CA GLU A 4 8.32 -6.65 -26.56
C GLU A 4 9.42 -7.70 -26.36
N ALA A 5 9.20 -8.94 -26.83
CA ALA A 5 10.18 -10.01 -26.76
C ALA A 5 11.42 -9.75 -27.62
N GLU A 6 11.24 -9.13 -28.79
CA GLU A 6 12.34 -8.72 -29.68
C GLU A 6 13.20 -7.62 -29.03
N VAL A 7 12.56 -6.63 -28.38
CA VAL A 7 13.26 -5.58 -27.63
C VAL A 7 14.04 -6.16 -26.46
N SER A 8 13.41 -7.05 -25.69
CA SER A 8 14.07 -7.75 -24.59
C SER A 8 15.29 -8.54 -25.04
N LYS A 9 15.18 -9.29 -26.15
CA LYS A 9 16.30 -10.02 -26.75
C LYS A 9 17.41 -9.05 -27.16
N TRP A 10 17.07 -7.96 -27.82
CA TRP A 10 18.02 -6.94 -28.25
C TRP A 10 18.76 -6.31 -27.04
N ILE A 11 18.04 -6.03 -25.93
CA ILE A 11 18.66 -5.53 -24.70
C ILE A 11 19.68 -6.56 -24.16
N LYS A 12 19.31 -7.85 -24.09
CA LYS A 12 20.21 -8.93 -23.64
C LYS A 12 21.47 -9.01 -24.50
N GLU A 13 21.36 -8.80 -25.81
CA GLU A 13 22.51 -8.78 -26.73
C GLU A 13 23.43 -7.57 -26.52
N LYS A 14 22.89 -6.37 -26.17
CA LYS A 14 23.65 -5.13 -26.01
C LYS A 14 24.22 -4.90 -24.62
N ALA A 15 23.43 -5.23 -23.59
CA ALA A 15 23.76 -4.95 -22.19
C ALA A 15 23.98 -6.22 -21.34
N GLY A 16 23.68 -7.40 -21.91
CA GLY A 16 23.71 -8.67 -21.17
C GLY A 16 22.47 -8.93 -20.33
N PRO A 17 22.33 -10.12 -19.73
CA PRO A 17 21.12 -10.55 -19.03
C PRO A 17 21.02 -10.02 -17.58
N LYS A 18 22.03 -9.33 -17.08
CA LYS A 18 22.11 -8.85 -15.69
C LYS A 18 22.06 -7.33 -15.56
N ALA A 19 21.94 -6.59 -16.68
CA ALA A 19 21.83 -5.15 -16.65
C ALA A 19 20.53 -4.71 -15.94
N SER A 20 20.61 -3.61 -15.22
CA SER A 20 19.41 -2.98 -14.65
C SER A 20 18.76 -2.02 -15.65
N LEU A 21 17.44 -1.96 -15.61
CA LEU A 21 16.63 -1.13 -16.49
C LEU A 21 16.12 0.09 -15.69
N TYR A 22 16.28 1.31 -16.20
CA TYR A 22 15.89 2.53 -15.51
C TYR A 22 15.16 3.53 -16.40
N LEU A 23 14.13 4.17 -15.84
CA LEU A 23 13.47 5.36 -16.42
C LEU A 23 14.16 6.67 -16.00
N ASP A 24 14.93 6.65 -14.91
CA ASP A 24 15.66 7.82 -14.41
C ASP A 24 17.13 7.74 -14.75
N SER A 25 17.58 8.62 -15.66
CA SER A 25 18.97 8.66 -16.11
C SER A 25 19.99 8.89 -14.98
N ARG A 26 19.58 9.52 -13.88
CA ARG A 26 20.44 9.78 -12.71
C ARG A 26 20.82 8.52 -11.93
N ARG A 27 20.08 7.42 -12.14
CA ARG A 27 20.31 6.11 -11.48
C ARG A 27 21.20 5.19 -12.31
N ILE A 28 21.53 5.56 -13.53
CA ILE A 28 22.34 4.76 -14.45
C ILE A 28 23.75 4.55 -13.87
N GLN A 29 24.19 3.32 -13.91
CA GLN A 29 25.55 2.88 -13.65
C GLN A 29 26.13 2.20 -14.91
N PRO A 30 27.46 2.05 -15.02
CA PRO A 30 28.09 1.38 -16.16
C PRO A 30 27.49 -0.02 -16.41
N GLY A 31 27.00 -0.23 -17.62
CA GLY A 31 26.37 -1.48 -18.02
C GLY A 31 24.85 -1.48 -18.03
N ASP A 32 24.20 -0.51 -17.40
CA ASP A 32 22.74 -0.41 -17.31
C ASP A 32 22.07 0.02 -18.63
N VAL A 33 20.75 -0.07 -18.67
CA VAL A 33 19.91 0.28 -19.82
C VAL A 33 18.98 1.44 -19.46
N PHE A 34 18.97 2.46 -20.29
CA PHE A 34 18.10 3.61 -20.11
C PHE A 34 16.84 3.52 -20.99
N PHE A 35 15.66 3.67 -20.38
CA PHE A 35 14.38 3.76 -21.06
C PHE A 35 13.95 5.22 -21.17
N ALA A 36 14.08 5.79 -22.35
CA ALA A 36 13.83 7.21 -22.65
C ALA A 36 12.36 7.42 -23.08
N VAL A 37 11.45 7.39 -22.12
CA VAL A 37 10.01 7.58 -22.34
C VAL A 37 9.64 9.06 -22.47
N CYS A 38 8.56 9.36 -23.18
CA CYS A 38 7.90 10.66 -23.16
C CYS A 38 6.93 10.72 -21.97
N GLY A 39 7.33 11.43 -20.92
CA GLY A 39 6.46 11.70 -19.76
C GLY A 39 5.57 12.93 -19.99
N THR A 40 4.62 13.15 -19.08
CA THR A 40 3.71 14.30 -19.11
C THR A 40 4.40 15.65 -18.90
N HIS A 41 5.49 15.68 -18.15
CA HIS A 41 6.23 16.91 -17.82
C HIS A 41 7.63 16.97 -18.46
N THR A 42 8.19 15.83 -18.84
CA THR A 42 9.57 15.75 -19.31
C THR A 42 9.72 14.68 -20.38
N ASP A 43 10.44 15.02 -21.43
CA ASP A 43 10.81 14.10 -22.48
C ASP A 43 12.14 13.41 -22.13
N GLY A 44 12.09 12.10 -21.81
CA GLY A 44 13.25 11.30 -21.41
C GLY A 44 14.34 11.21 -22.46
N ARG A 45 14.00 11.39 -23.75
CA ARG A 45 14.99 11.34 -24.87
C ARG A 45 16.08 12.39 -24.73
N LYS A 46 15.79 13.53 -24.10
CA LYS A 46 16.76 14.59 -23.80
C LYS A 46 17.90 14.14 -22.89
N PHE A 47 17.71 13.03 -22.15
CA PHE A 47 18.67 12.52 -21.19
C PHE A 47 19.47 11.32 -21.69
N VAL A 48 19.31 10.90 -22.96
CA VAL A 48 20.06 9.75 -23.51
C VAL A 48 21.56 10.03 -23.55
N ALA A 49 21.97 11.24 -23.93
CA ALA A 49 23.38 11.65 -23.89
C ALA A 49 23.94 11.57 -22.44
N LYS A 50 23.15 12.04 -21.45
CA LYS A 50 23.55 11.96 -20.04
C LYS A 50 23.64 10.52 -19.55
N ALA A 51 22.74 9.65 -19.95
CA ALA A 51 22.80 8.23 -19.64
C ALA A 51 24.04 7.57 -20.26
N ALA A 52 24.39 7.96 -21.47
CA ALA A 52 25.64 7.51 -22.15
C ALA A 52 26.90 7.93 -21.38
N GLU A 53 26.99 9.20 -20.95
CA GLU A 53 28.07 9.69 -20.09
C GLU A 53 28.22 8.91 -18.78
N LEU A 54 27.10 8.43 -18.21
CA LEU A 54 27.08 7.63 -16.99
C LEU A 54 27.37 6.14 -17.24
N GLY A 55 27.56 5.74 -18.51
CA GLY A 55 27.96 4.40 -18.90
C GLY A 55 26.82 3.47 -19.25
N ALA A 56 25.63 3.99 -19.64
CA ALA A 56 24.57 3.15 -20.17
C ALA A 56 25.07 2.36 -21.40
N SER A 57 24.82 1.04 -21.40
CA SER A 57 25.21 0.16 -22.53
C SER A 57 24.35 0.40 -23.77
N CYS A 58 23.10 0.72 -23.59
CA CYS A 58 22.15 1.02 -24.66
C CYS A 58 20.92 1.77 -24.12
N ALA A 59 20.09 2.26 -25.03
CA ALA A 59 18.82 2.91 -24.70
C ALA A 59 17.65 2.32 -25.46
N VAL A 60 16.49 2.24 -24.83
CA VAL A 60 15.19 2.02 -25.48
C VAL A 60 14.49 3.37 -25.49
N VAL A 61 14.11 3.86 -26.66
CA VAL A 61 13.60 5.24 -26.80
C VAL A 61 12.20 5.25 -27.38
N GLU A 62 11.37 6.21 -26.94
CA GLU A 62 10.10 6.48 -27.57
C GLU A 62 10.30 6.84 -29.04
N SER A 63 9.57 6.16 -29.95
CA SER A 63 9.75 6.31 -31.39
C SER A 63 9.42 7.72 -31.86
N VAL A 64 10.35 8.32 -32.58
CA VAL A 64 10.15 9.60 -33.28
C VAL A 64 11.00 9.65 -34.55
N ALA A 65 10.57 10.48 -35.51
CA ALA A 65 11.37 10.73 -36.69
C ALA A 65 12.73 11.32 -36.36
N HIS A 66 13.79 10.73 -36.92
CA HIS A 66 15.17 11.25 -36.89
C HIS A 66 15.86 11.31 -35.51
N PHE A 67 15.55 10.39 -34.57
CA PHE A 67 16.36 10.31 -33.34
C PHE A 67 17.78 9.81 -33.61
N LYS A 68 18.74 10.37 -32.89
CA LYS A 68 20.17 9.96 -32.95
C LYS A 68 20.76 9.93 -31.56
N ALA A 69 21.57 8.93 -31.26
CA ALA A 69 22.32 8.82 -30.02
C ALA A 69 23.73 8.26 -30.30
N GLU A 70 24.65 8.47 -29.35
CA GLU A 70 26.04 7.96 -29.42
C GLU A 70 26.14 6.49 -28.96
N ILE A 71 25.15 6.01 -28.15
CA ILE A 71 25.06 4.62 -27.73
C ILE A 71 24.06 3.85 -28.59
N PRO A 72 24.16 2.52 -28.67
CA PRO A 72 23.14 1.69 -29.32
C PRO A 72 21.76 2.00 -28.78
N PHE A 73 20.77 2.14 -29.67
CA PHE A 73 19.39 2.33 -29.25
C PHE A 73 18.42 1.57 -30.15
N THR A 74 17.23 1.30 -29.60
CA THR A 74 16.08 0.79 -30.36
C THR A 74 14.86 1.68 -30.08
N GLU A 75 13.99 1.82 -31.08
CA GLU A 75 12.79 2.65 -30.98
C GLU A 75 11.54 1.80 -30.74
N VAL A 76 10.68 2.27 -29.85
CA VAL A 76 9.43 1.59 -29.50
C VAL A 76 8.31 2.63 -29.43
N CYS A 77 7.22 2.40 -30.14
CA CYS A 77 6.02 3.22 -30.04
C CYS A 77 5.26 2.92 -28.76
N ASP A 78 4.70 3.96 -28.11
CA ASP A 78 4.01 3.84 -26.81
C ASP A 78 4.88 3.15 -25.75
N LEU A 79 6.17 3.52 -25.70
CA LEU A 79 7.17 2.84 -24.88
C LEU A 79 6.76 2.72 -23.42
N TYR A 80 6.19 3.77 -22.78
CA TYR A 80 5.80 3.69 -21.38
C TYR A 80 4.77 2.58 -21.13
N LYS A 81 3.82 2.39 -22.05
CA LYS A 81 2.82 1.34 -21.94
C LYS A 81 3.40 -0.07 -22.07
N LYS A 82 4.54 -0.20 -22.75
CA LYS A 82 5.24 -1.47 -23.01
C LYS A 82 6.37 -1.77 -22.05
N CYS A 83 6.87 -0.76 -21.27
CA CYS A 83 7.97 -0.91 -20.34
C CYS A 83 7.86 -2.14 -19.43
N GLY A 84 6.69 -2.32 -18.81
CA GLY A 84 6.45 -3.44 -17.90
C GLY A 84 6.53 -4.80 -18.57
N ALA A 85 5.95 -4.95 -19.77
CA ALA A 85 5.99 -6.20 -20.54
C ALA A 85 7.41 -6.51 -21.05
N ILE A 86 8.13 -5.50 -21.56
CA ILE A 86 9.53 -5.63 -21.99
C ILE A 86 10.40 -6.06 -20.80
N ALA A 87 10.26 -5.40 -19.65
CA ALA A 87 11.02 -5.72 -18.44
C ALA A 87 10.66 -7.10 -17.89
N SER A 88 9.37 -7.48 -17.92
CA SER A 88 8.92 -8.82 -17.51
C SER A 88 9.62 -9.90 -18.32
N ASP A 89 9.60 -9.78 -19.66
CA ASP A 89 10.30 -10.74 -20.54
C ASP A 89 11.83 -10.70 -20.33
N TYR A 90 12.40 -9.49 -20.17
CA TYR A 90 13.84 -9.35 -19.90
C TYR A 90 14.27 -10.09 -18.64
N TYR A 91 13.52 -9.96 -17.54
CA TYR A 91 13.79 -10.64 -16.29
C TYR A 91 13.23 -12.08 -16.23
N GLY A 92 12.68 -12.61 -17.33
CA GLY A 92 12.18 -14.00 -17.43
C GLY A 92 10.84 -14.20 -16.74
N ASN A 93 9.91 -13.26 -16.89
CA ASN A 93 8.54 -13.31 -16.37
C ASN A 93 8.44 -13.65 -14.87
N PRO A 94 9.12 -12.90 -14.01
CA PRO A 94 9.35 -13.32 -12.62
C PRO A 94 8.08 -13.50 -11.80
N SER A 95 7.06 -12.67 -12.01
CA SER A 95 5.79 -12.75 -11.28
C SER A 95 4.98 -14.00 -11.60
N GLN A 96 5.17 -14.60 -12.78
CA GLN A 96 4.47 -15.84 -13.17
C GLN A 96 4.97 -17.06 -12.38
N ALA A 97 6.17 -17.01 -11.84
CA ALA A 97 6.78 -18.10 -11.06
C ALA A 97 6.31 -18.09 -9.59
N MET A 98 5.53 -17.10 -9.17
CA MET A 98 5.14 -16.89 -7.78
C MET A 98 3.61 -16.73 -7.67
N TYR A 99 3.06 -17.02 -6.48
CA TYR A 99 1.66 -16.74 -6.16
C TYR A 99 1.48 -15.23 -5.86
N GLY A 100 1.03 -14.49 -6.85
CA GLY A 100 0.95 -13.02 -6.79
C GLY A 100 -0.38 -12.51 -6.24
N CYS A 101 -0.32 -11.61 -5.26
CA CYS A 101 -1.46 -10.90 -4.68
C CYS A 101 -1.29 -9.39 -4.87
N ALA A 102 -2.32 -8.71 -5.41
CA ALA A 102 -2.32 -7.26 -5.56
C ALA A 102 -3.43 -6.64 -4.71
N VAL A 103 -3.09 -5.63 -3.89
CA VAL A 103 -4.03 -5.02 -2.93
C VAL A 103 -4.34 -3.59 -3.33
N THR A 104 -5.61 -3.28 -3.59
CA THR A 104 -6.09 -1.92 -3.83
C THR A 104 -7.11 -1.48 -2.78
N GLY A 105 -7.33 -0.18 -2.68
CA GLY A 105 -8.26 0.48 -1.76
C GLY A 105 -7.76 1.87 -1.39
N THR A 106 -8.52 2.64 -0.64
CA THR A 106 -8.05 3.92 -0.09
C THR A 106 -7.14 3.66 1.10
N ASN A 107 -7.63 2.96 2.10
CA ASN A 107 -6.93 2.61 3.34
C ASN A 107 -6.68 1.10 3.43
N GLY A 108 -5.75 0.68 4.28
CA GLY A 108 -5.50 -0.75 4.57
C GLY A 108 -4.57 -1.47 3.60
N LYS A 109 -4.20 -0.91 2.44
CA LYS A 109 -3.31 -1.57 1.45
C LYS A 109 -2.00 -2.06 2.07
N THR A 110 -1.28 -1.19 2.75
CA THR A 110 0.01 -1.50 3.36
C THR A 110 -0.12 -2.60 4.40
N THR A 111 -1.10 -2.48 5.30
CA THR A 111 -1.36 -3.48 6.34
C THR A 111 -1.69 -4.84 5.72
N THR A 112 -2.65 -4.87 4.80
CA THR A 112 -3.09 -6.10 4.13
C THR A 112 -1.97 -6.75 3.33
N ALA A 113 -1.20 -5.98 2.53
CA ALA A 113 -0.09 -6.54 1.74
C ALA A 113 1.03 -7.12 2.62
N ASN A 114 1.39 -6.42 3.71
CA ASN A 114 2.39 -6.95 4.64
C ASN A 114 1.89 -8.21 5.34
N TRP A 115 0.64 -8.23 5.80
CA TRP A 115 0.07 -9.42 6.45
C TRP A 115 -0.08 -10.62 5.52
N ILE A 116 -0.42 -10.42 4.23
CA ILE A 116 -0.40 -11.48 3.22
C ILE A 116 1.01 -12.11 3.16
N SER A 117 2.03 -11.28 3.02
CA SER A 117 3.42 -11.76 2.94
C SER A 117 3.86 -12.45 4.23
N GLU A 118 3.53 -11.89 5.39
CA GLU A 118 3.85 -12.47 6.69
C GLU A 118 3.14 -13.81 6.91
N LEU A 119 1.84 -13.90 6.60
CA LEU A 119 1.07 -15.13 6.70
C LEU A 119 1.64 -16.22 5.80
N PHE A 120 1.85 -15.95 4.51
CA PHE A 120 2.46 -16.93 3.60
C PHE A 120 3.79 -17.44 4.14
N THR A 121 4.67 -16.53 4.59
CA THR A 121 5.99 -16.89 5.11
C THR A 121 5.88 -17.77 6.36
N LYS A 122 5.02 -17.40 7.31
CA LYS A 122 4.79 -18.19 8.55
C LYS A 122 4.12 -19.54 8.27
N LEU A 123 3.31 -19.62 7.21
CA LEU A 123 2.69 -20.87 6.75
C LEU A 123 3.65 -21.75 5.93
N GLY A 124 4.92 -21.37 5.79
CA GLY A 124 5.94 -22.17 5.10
C GLY A 124 6.07 -21.90 3.61
N LYS A 125 5.45 -20.84 3.09
CA LYS A 125 5.60 -20.36 1.70
C LYS A 125 6.34 -19.02 1.69
N PRO A 126 7.67 -19.02 1.45
CA PRO A 126 8.46 -17.79 1.45
C PRO A 126 7.84 -16.69 0.58
N SER A 127 7.66 -15.52 1.14
CA SER A 127 6.93 -14.45 0.47
C SER A 127 7.59 -13.08 0.61
N GLY A 128 7.37 -12.23 -0.38
CA GLY A 128 7.82 -10.84 -0.38
C GLY A 128 6.66 -9.84 -0.37
N CYS A 129 6.93 -8.61 0.06
CA CYS A 129 5.98 -7.50 0.00
C CYS A 129 6.61 -6.30 -0.71
N ILE A 130 5.85 -5.65 -1.59
CA ILE A 130 6.25 -4.41 -2.29
C ILE A 130 5.20 -3.34 -2.01
N GLY A 131 5.61 -2.21 -1.44
CA GLY A 131 4.67 -1.14 -1.13
C GLY A 131 5.30 0.08 -0.50
N THR A 132 4.48 0.84 0.21
CA THR A 132 4.84 2.11 0.85
C THR A 132 6.03 2.00 1.80
N LEU A 133 6.20 0.86 2.44
CA LEU A 133 7.33 0.58 3.35
C LEU A 133 8.58 0.05 2.61
N GLY A 134 8.58 0.07 1.28
CA GLY A 134 9.64 -0.47 0.45
C GLY A 134 9.36 -1.90 0.00
N CYS A 135 10.43 -2.67 -0.23
CA CYS A 135 10.35 -4.08 -0.57
C CYS A 135 10.94 -4.92 0.56
N THR A 136 10.25 -6.01 0.93
CA THR A 136 10.74 -7.00 1.90
C THR A 136 10.72 -8.39 1.30
N CYS A 137 11.65 -9.23 1.72
CA CYS A 137 11.71 -10.66 1.40
C CYS A 137 11.70 -11.43 2.70
N GLN A 138 10.66 -12.22 2.95
CA GLN A 138 10.50 -12.98 4.20
C GLN A 138 10.61 -12.10 5.47
N GLY A 139 10.08 -10.87 5.39
CA GLY A 139 10.15 -9.87 6.47
C GLY A 139 11.42 -9.00 6.48
N GLU A 140 12.49 -9.41 5.80
CA GLU A 140 13.75 -8.65 5.76
C GLU A 140 13.71 -7.59 4.66
N PRO A 141 14.09 -6.32 4.95
CA PRO A 141 14.06 -5.25 3.96
C PRO A 141 15.09 -5.45 2.85
N LEU A 142 14.68 -5.14 1.61
CA LEU A 142 15.56 -5.09 0.46
C LEU A 142 15.87 -3.65 0.06
N PRO A 143 17.07 -3.39 -0.51
CA PRO A 143 17.38 -2.08 -1.07
C PRO A 143 16.37 -1.68 -2.15
N SER A 144 15.46 -0.80 -1.85
CA SER A 144 14.42 -0.35 -2.76
C SER A 144 14.01 1.09 -2.46
N VAL A 145 13.39 1.76 -3.43
CA VAL A 145 12.75 3.05 -3.19
C VAL A 145 11.40 2.80 -2.54
N ALA A 146 11.17 3.38 -1.37
CA ALA A 146 9.86 3.33 -0.70
C ALA A 146 8.84 4.11 -1.54
N MET A 147 7.95 3.39 -2.21
CA MET A 147 6.89 3.94 -3.05
C MET A 147 5.73 2.94 -3.08
N THR A 148 4.50 3.44 -2.90
CA THR A 148 3.31 2.58 -2.84
C THR A 148 3.22 1.62 -4.03
N THR A 149 3.39 2.14 -5.24
CA THR A 149 3.49 1.33 -6.46
C THR A 149 4.63 1.89 -7.30
N PRO A 150 5.81 1.24 -7.36
CA PRO A 150 6.94 1.70 -8.14
C PRO A 150 6.65 1.76 -9.65
N ASP A 151 7.57 2.36 -10.41
CA ASP A 151 7.52 2.37 -11.86
C ASP A 151 7.63 0.94 -12.46
N PRO A 152 7.16 0.72 -13.71
CA PRO A 152 7.04 -0.62 -14.27
C PRO A 152 8.36 -1.38 -14.39
N LEU A 153 9.50 -0.71 -14.61
CA LEU A 153 10.81 -1.37 -14.67
C LEU A 153 11.26 -1.81 -13.28
N THR A 154 11.11 -0.93 -12.30
CA THR A 154 11.42 -1.21 -10.89
C THR A 154 10.57 -2.35 -10.36
N VAL A 155 9.26 -2.40 -10.67
CA VAL A 155 8.37 -3.50 -10.26
C VAL A 155 8.88 -4.84 -10.76
N GLN A 156 9.20 -4.96 -12.05
CA GLN A 156 9.67 -6.23 -12.62
C GLN A 156 11.04 -6.65 -12.08
N LYS A 157 11.94 -5.68 -11.83
CA LYS A 157 13.22 -5.94 -11.17
C LYS A 157 13.03 -6.50 -9.76
N LEU A 158 12.11 -5.91 -8.96
CA LEU A 158 11.82 -6.38 -7.61
C LEU A 158 11.19 -7.77 -7.63
N PHE A 159 10.30 -8.09 -8.57
CA PHE A 159 9.79 -9.45 -8.72
C PHE A 159 10.90 -10.45 -9.04
N ALA A 160 11.84 -10.08 -9.92
CA ALA A 160 12.98 -10.94 -10.22
C ALA A 160 13.85 -11.17 -8.97
N GLU A 161 14.11 -10.12 -8.20
CA GLU A 161 14.88 -10.21 -6.97
C GLU A 161 14.18 -11.08 -5.90
N LEU A 162 12.86 -10.97 -5.73
CA LEU A 162 12.09 -11.84 -4.85
C LEU A 162 12.16 -13.31 -5.29
N ARG A 163 11.90 -13.59 -6.57
CA ARG A 163 12.02 -14.94 -7.14
C ARG A 163 13.41 -15.54 -6.93
N ASP A 164 14.47 -14.78 -7.24
CA ASP A 164 15.85 -15.24 -7.16
C ASP A 164 16.31 -15.47 -5.72
N ARG A 165 15.62 -14.87 -4.73
CA ARG A 165 15.77 -15.13 -3.30
C ARG A 165 14.89 -16.26 -2.78
N GLY A 166 14.19 -16.95 -3.67
CA GLY A 166 13.39 -18.13 -3.32
C GLY A 166 11.98 -17.82 -2.81
N CYS A 167 11.46 -16.60 -3.03
CA CYS A 167 10.06 -16.33 -2.74
C CYS A 167 9.16 -17.16 -3.68
N GLU A 168 8.15 -17.80 -3.11
CA GLU A 168 7.11 -18.57 -3.80
C GLU A 168 5.79 -17.77 -3.89
N ALA A 169 5.66 -16.69 -3.11
CA ALA A 169 4.54 -15.78 -3.15
C ALA A 169 5.00 -14.32 -3.03
N PHE A 170 4.14 -13.38 -3.39
CA PHE A 170 4.34 -11.97 -3.11
C PHE A 170 3.01 -11.24 -2.94
N ALA A 171 3.04 -10.13 -2.21
CA ALA A 171 1.98 -9.14 -2.16
C ALA A 171 2.51 -7.78 -2.64
N ILE A 172 1.69 -7.03 -3.39
CA ILE A 172 2.03 -5.69 -3.85
C ILE A 172 0.87 -4.70 -3.63
N GLU A 173 1.21 -3.50 -3.17
CA GLU A 173 0.24 -2.41 -3.12
C GLU A 173 -0.05 -1.89 -4.55
N ALA A 174 -1.30 -2.03 -4.99
CA ALA A 174 -1.80 -1.54 -6.28
C ALA A 174 -2.58 -0.24 -6.06
N SER A 175 -1.88 0.91 -6.01
CA SER A 175 -2.51 2.22 -5.90
C SER A 175 -3.33 2.54 -7.16
N SER A 176 -4.41 3.31 -7.01
CA SER A 176 -5.24 3.76 -8.15
C SER A 176 -4.40 4.46 -9.23
N ILE A 177 -3.51 5.37 -8.82
CA ILE A 177 -2.59 6.05 -9.73
C ILE A 177 -1.66 5.04 -10.43
N GLY A 178 -1.14 4.05 -9.70
CA GLY A 178 -0.29 3.00 -10.26
C GLY A 178 -1.01 2.10 -11.26
N LEU A 179 -2.27 1.78 -10.99
CA LEU A 179 -3.14 1.00 -11.89
C LEU A 179 -3.44 1.79 -13.17
N GLU A 180 -3.91 3.02 -13.04
CA GLU A 180 -4.25 3.88 -14.18
C GLU A 180 -3.04 4.19 -15.06
N GLN A 181 -1.90 4.49 -14.46
CA GLN A 181 -0.64 4.70 -15.18
C GLN A 181 -0.04 3.41 -15.76
N GLY A 182 -0.60 2.25 -15.46
CA GLY A 182 -0.10 0.96 -15.96
C GLY A 182 1.25 0.54 -15.38
N ARG A 183 1.60 1.01 -14.16
CA ARG A 183 2.89 0.67 -13.51
C ARG A 183 3.05 -0.82 -13.23
N LEU A 184 1.94 -1.56 -13.15
CA LEU A 184 1.92 -2.99 -12.91
C LEU A 184 1.83 -3.83 -14.19
N ARG A 185 1.79 -3.22 -15.37
CA ARG A 185 1.73 -3.96 -16.65
C ARG A 185 2.90 -4.95 -16.76
N GLY A 186 2.60 -6.14 -17.29
CA GLY A 186 3.53 -7.24 -17.35
C GLY A 186 3.63 -8.09 -16.06
N ALA A 187 2.96 -7.69 -14.97
CA ALA A 187 2.83 -8.51 -13.77
C ALA A 187 1.68 -9.51 -13.91
N ALA A 188 1.88 -10.71 -13.33
CA ALA A 188 0.85 -11.73 -13.18
C ALA A 188 0.38 -11.77 -11.72
N PHE A 189 -0.94 -11.74 -11.53
CA PHE A 189 -1.58 -11.87 -10.21
C PHE A 189 -2.58 -13.01 -10.24
N LYS A 190 -2.65 -13.77 -9.13
CA LYS A 190 -3.68 -14.78 -8.88
C LYS A 190 -4.87 -14.19 -8.14
N VAL A 191 -4.60 -13.26 -7.22
CA VAL A 191 -5.63 -12.65 -6.36
C VAL A 191 -5.53 -11.13 -6.41
N GLY A 192 -6.64 -10.47 -6.73
CA GLY A 192 -6.85 -9.04 -6.54
C GLY A 192 -7.66 -8.80 -5.28
N ILE A 193 -7.25 -7.85 -4.45
CA ILE A 193 -7.89 -7.59 -3.16
C ILE A 193 -8.40 -6.16 -3.11
N PHE A 194 -9.66 -5.96 -2.69
CA PHE A 194 -10.28 -4.67 -2.42
C PHE A 194 -10.54 -4.48 -0.94
N THR A 195 -9.96 -3.44 -0.35
CA THR A 195 -10.14 -3.12 1.06
C THR A 195 -11.27 -2.14 1.31
N ASN A 196 -11.27 -0.97 0.67
CA ASN A 196 -12.30 0.07 0.80
C ASN A 196 -12.12 1.20 -0.23
N LEU A 197 -13.16 2.07 -0.35
CA LEU A 197 -13.12 3.28 -1.17
C LEU A 197 -13.68 4.46 -0.37
N THR A 198 -12.83 5.38 0.06
CA THR A 198 -13.19 6.63 0.70
C THR A 198 -12.52 7.82 -0.01
N ARG A 199 -12.92 9.06 0.30
CA ARG A 199 -12.40 10.25 -0.37
C ARG A 199 -10.90 10.43 -0.15
N ASP A 200 -10.12 10.30 -1.23
CA ASP A 200 -8.70 10.62 -1.30
C ASP A 200 -8.29 10.82 -2.77
N HIS A 201 -7.12 11.42 -3.02
CA HIS A 201 -6.52 11.57 -4.36
C HIS A 201 -7.41 12.26 -5.42
N LEU A 202 -8.36 13.11 -5.02
CA LEU A 202 -9.22 13.84 -5.97
C LEU A 202 -8.47 14.95 -6.70
N ASP A 203 -7.32 15.38 -6.19
CA ASP A 203 -6.34 16.23 -6.88
C ASP A 203 -5.79 15.59 -8.16
N TYR A 204 -5.73 14.27 -8.20
CA TYR A 204 -5.29 13.49 -9.36
C TYR A 204 -6.49 12.99 -10.20
N HIS A 205 -7.47 12.33 -9.58
CA HIS A 205 -8.57 11.67 -10.28
C HIS A 205 -9.73 12.62 -10.64
N GLY A 206 -9.80 13.81 -10.01
CA GLY A 206 -10.88 14.78 -10.20
C GLY A 206 -12.12 14.49 -9.35
N ASP A 207 -12.67 13.30 -9.41
CA ASP A 207 -13.86 12.88 -8.68
C ASP A 207 -13.80 11.42 -8.19
N MET A 208 -14.82 11.00 -7.44
CA MET A 208 -14.90 9.66 -6.86
C MET A 208 -15.20 8.58 -7.90
N GLU A 209 -15.82 8.94 -9.03
CA GLU A 209 -16.15 8.01 -10.10
C GLU A 209 -14.89 7.53 -10.81
N HIS A 210 -14.05 8.46 -11.29
CA HIS A 210 -12.76 8.13 -11.90
C HIS A 210 -11.81 7.43 -10.91
N TYR A 211 -11.90 7.81 -9.61
CA TYR A 211 -11.12 7.15 -8.58
C TYR A 211 -11.53 5.68 -8.39
N ALA A 212 -12.84 5.36 -8.45
CA ALA A 212 -13.34 4.00 -8.42
C ALA A 212 -12.94 3.22 -9.69
N GLU A 213 -13.14 3.81 -10.88
CA GLU A 213 -12.74 3.21 -12.17
C GLU A 213 -11.25 2.81 -12.19
N ALA A 214 -10.38 3.67 -11.65
CA ALA A 214 -8.96 3.36 -11.56
C ALA A 214 -8.67 2.11 -10.69
N LYS A 215 -9.48 1.83 -9.67
CA LYS A 215 -9.35 0.61 -8.85
C LYS A 215 -9.96 -0.62 -9.52
N GLU A 216 -11.03 -0.46 -10.29
CA GLU A 216 -11.67 -1.54 -11.06
C GLU A 216 -10.69 -2.21 -12.05
N ILE A 217 -9.68 -1.47 -12.54
CA ILE A 217 -8.64 -2.01 -13.43
C ILE A 217 -8.04 -3.31 -12.86
N LEU A 218 -7.87 -3.40 -11.53
CA LEU A 218 -7.31 -4.61 -10.92
C LEU A 218 -8.22 -5.83 -11.09
N PHE A 219 -9.54 -5.65 -11.06
CA PHE A 219 -10.50 -6.75 -11.09
C PHE A 219 -10.81 -7.27 -12.48
N SER A 220 -10.28 -6.60 -13.51
CA SER A 220 -10.22 -7.06 -14.90
C SER A 220 -8.81 -7.47 -15.34
N TRP A 221 -7.88 -7.69 -14.38
CA TRP A 221 -6.49 -7.99 -14.70
C TRP A 221 -6.33 -9.33 -15.42
N PRO A 222 -5.54 -9.40 -16.51
CA PRO A 222 -5.35 -10.62 -17.25
C PRO A 222 -4.80 -11.77 -16.40
N GLY A 223 -5.49 -12.91 -16.37
CA GLY A 223 -5.07 -14.10 -15.63
C GLY A 223 -5.38 -14.07 -14.13
N LEU A 224 -6.12 -13.06 -13.64
CA LEU A 224 -6.64 -13.02 -12.29
C LEU A 224 -7.63 -14.17 -12.05
N GLU A 225 -7.45 -14.94 -10.99
CA GLU A 225 -8.30 -16.09 -10.67
C GLU A 225 -9.38 -15.72 -9.66
N TYR A 226 -9.03 -14.89 -8.67
CA TYR A 226 -9.92 -14.50 -7.58
C TYR A 226 -9.87 -12.98 -7.31
N ALA A 227 -11.02 -12.44 -6.97
CA ALA A 227 -11.20 -11.11 -6.42
C ALA A 227 -11.69 -11.23 -4.98
N VAL A 228 -10.84 -10.93 -4.00
CA VAL A 228 -11.21 -10.84 -2.59
C VAL A 228 -11.79 -9.46 -2.34
N ILE A 229 -13.07 -9.38 -2.00
CA ILE A 229 -13.80 -8.12 -1.85
C ILE A 229 -14.30 -7.96 -0.42
N ASN A 230 -13.90 -6.86 0.24
CA ASN A 230 -14.45 -6.47 1.53
C ASN A 230 -15.85 -5.89 1.36
N PHE A 231 -16.87 -6.65 1.73
CA PHE A 231 -18.29 -6.27 1.66
C PHE A 231 -18.73 -5.36 2.83
N GLY A 232 -17.82 -4.99 3.72
CA GLY A 232 -18.04 -3.91 4.68
C GLY A 232 -18.01 -2.51 4.06
N ASP A 233 -17.52 -2.36 2.82
CA ASP A 233 -17.45 -1.09 2.10
C ASP A 233 -18.58 -0.94 1.08
N PRO A 234 -19.22 0.25 0.96
CA PRO A 234 -20.31 0.49 0.00
C PRO A 234 -19.93 0.28 -1.47
N ALA A 235 -18.64 0.42 -1.85
CA ALA A 235 -18.19 0.20 -3.22
C ALA A 235 -17.93 -1.28 -3.57
N SER A 236 -18.15 -2.20 -2.62
CA SER A 236 -17.89 -3.64 -2.79
C SER A 236 -18.62 -4.26 -3.97
N GLU A 237 -19.93 -3.95 -4.12
CA GLU A 237 -20.74 -4.50 -5.22
C GLU A 237 -20.20 -4.07 -6.59
N ARG A 238 -19.75 -2.83 -6.71
CA ARG A 238 -19.15 -2.30 -7.93
C ARG A 238 -17.87 -3.07 -8.30
N MET A 239 -16.96 -3.28 -7.34
CA MET A 239 -15.71 -4.03 -7.54
C MET A 239 -15.99 -5.51 -7.85
N ALA A 240 -16.96 -6.11 -7.16
CA ALA A 240 -17.40 -7.48 -7.43
C ALA A 240 -17.98 -7.62 -8.85
N GLN A 241 -18.79 -6.66 -9.29
CA GLN A 241 -19.34 -6.66 -10.65
C GLN A 241 -18.26 -6.56 -11.72
N ALA A 242 -17.24 -5.70 -11.53
CA ALA A 242 -16.09 -5.60 -12.44
C ALA A 242 -15.34 -6.94 -12.56
N ALA A 243 -15.14 -7.65 -11.44
CA ALA A 243 -14.54 -8.98 -11.43
C ALA A 243 -15.40 -10.01 -12.19
N LEU A 244 -16.69 -10.08 -11.88
CA LEU A 244 -17.61 -11.03 -12.51
C LEU A 244 -17.73 -10.81 -14.02
N CYS A 245 -17.80 -9.57 -14.48
CA CYS A 245 -17.80 -9.22 -15.92
C CYS A 245 -16.54 -9.69 -16.65
N SER A 246 -15.43 -9.82 -15.92
CA SER A 246 -14.14 -10.30 -16.44
C SER A 246 -13.93 -11.81 -16.26
N GLY A 247 -14.93 -12.54 -15.74
CA GLY A 247 -14.86 -13.98 -15.48
C GLY A 247 -14.02 -14.35 -14.25
N VAL A 248 -13.71 -13.39 -13.38
CA VAL A 248 -12.95 -13.59 -12.14
C VAL A 248 -13.89 -14.04 -11.04
N LYS A 249 -13.47 -15.03 -10.24
CA LYS A 249 -14.25 -15.52 -9.10
C LYS A 249 -14.22 -14.52 -7.96
N VAL A 250 -15.37 -14.11 -7.46
CA VAL A 250 -15.47 -13.24 -6.27
C VAL A 250 -15.42 -14.11 -5.01
N PHE A 251 -14.59 -13.71 -4.07
CA PHE A 251 -14.51 -14.25 -2.72
C PHE A 251 -14.84 -13.11 -1.74
N SER A 252 -15.98 -13.22 -1.10
CA SER A 252 -16.52 -12.19 -0.21
C SER A 252 -15.95 -12.30 1.19
N VAL A 253 -15.54 -11.16 1.77
CA VAL A 253 -15.10 -11.09 3.16
C VAL A 253 -15.82 -9.95 3.88
N GLY A 254 -16.03 -10.07 5.20
CA GLY A 254 -16.63 -8.99 5.97
C GLY A 254 -16.97 -9.38 7.41
N ILE A 255 -17.35 -8.37 8.19
CA ILE A 255 -17.84 -8.54 9.56
C ILE A 255 -19.36 -8.64 9.53
N SER A 256 -19.92 -9.70 10.11
CA SER A 256 -21.39 -9.89 10.22
C SER A 256 -21.71 -10.81 11.39
N GLN A 257 -22.88 -10.62 12.03
CA GLN A 257 -23.36 -11.57 13.05
C GLN A 257 -23.84 -12.88 12.43
N GLU A 258 -24.18 -12.87 11.15
CA GLU A 258 -24.54 -14.05 10.38
C GLU A 258 -23.35 -14.45 9.49
N ALA A 259 -23.20 -15.75 9.21
CA ALA A 259 -22.20 -16.26 8.28
C ALA A 259 -22.60 -15.92 6.82
N LYS A 260 -22.55 -14.62 6.49
CA LYS A 260 -23.08 -14.05 5.25
C LYS A 260 -22.07 -14.08 4.09
N TYR A 261 -20.78 -14.05 4.42
CA TYR A 261 -19.68 -13.96 3.44
C TYR A 261 -18.91 -15.27 3.38
N ASP A 262 -18.13 -15.50 2.33
CA ASP A 262 -17.30 -16.70 2.21
C ASP A 262 -16.33 -16.82 3.40
N LEU A 263 -15.75 -15.70 3.85
CA LEU A 263 -14.99 -15.62 5.10
C LEU A 263 -15.58 -14.49 5.96
N THR A 264 -16.21 -14.87 7.07
CA THR A 264 -16.92 -13.92 7.95
C THR A 264 -16.24 -13.85 9.33
N ALA A 265 -16.06 -12.63 9.85
CA ALA A 265 -15.80 -12.42 11.27
C ALA A 265 -17.11 -12.08 12.01
N CYS A 266 -17.36 -12.74 13.11
CA CYS A 266 -18.52 -12.47 13.97
C CYS A 266 -18.11 -12.43 15.45
N ASN A 267 -19.06 -12.09 16.35
CA ASN A 267 -18.83 -12.03 17.79
C ASN A 267 -17.63 -11.17 18.18
N VAL A 268 -17.40 -10.06 17.47
CA VAL A 268 -16.28 -9.15 17.72
C VAL A 268 -16.40 -8.54 19.12
N ARG A 269 -15.32 -8.64 19.90
CA ARG A 269 -15.22 -8.08 21.24
C ARG A 269 -13.90 -7.34 21.42
N HIS A 270 -13.96 -6.20 22.08
CA HIS A 270 -12.79 -5.44 22.49
C HIS A 270 -12.28 -5.95 23.83
N ALA A 271 -10.99 -6.13 23.94
CA ALA A 271 -10.27 -6.51 25.14
C ALA A 271 -9.20 -5.47 25.48
N ARG A 272 -8.65 -5.52 26.69
CA ARG A 272 -7.64 -4.55 27.17
C ARG A 272 -6.39 -4.47 26.28
N GLU A 273 -6.08 -5.53 25.54
CA GLU A 273 -4.85 -5.63 24.73
C GLU A 273 -5.13 -5.93 23.25
N GLY A 274 -6.37 -5.83 22.78
CA GLY A 274 -6.68 -6.12 21.38
C GLY A 274 -8.13 -6.53 21.13
N LEU A 275 -8.31 -7.38 20.13
CA LEU A 275 -9.62 -7.84 19.66
C LEU A 275 -9.73 -9.36 19.73
N SER A 276 -10.93 -9.86 20.05
CA SER A 276 -11.28 -11.27 19.86
C SER A 276 -12.52 -11.37 18.98
N PHE A 277 -12.60 -12.40 18.15
CA PHE A 277 -13.70 -12.65 17.24
C PHE A 277 -13.71 -14.10 16.78
N ASP A 278 -14.84 -14.55 16.25
CA ASP A 278 -14.95 -15.85 15.65
C ASP A 278 -14.85 -15.72 14.13
N LEU A 279 -14.01 -16.54 13.50
CA LEU A 279 -13.94 -16.66 12.04
C LEU A 279 -14.79 -17.82 11.58
N VAL A 280 -15.59 -17.60 10.55
CA VAL A 280 -16.45 -18.60 9.93
C VAL A 280 -16.08 -18.77 8.46
N PHE A 281 -15.74 -20.00 8.07
CA PHE A 281 -15.44 -20.40 6.70
C PHE A 281 -16.00 -21.78 6.42
N GLU A 282 -16.84 -21.94 5.39
CA GLU A 282 -17.48 -23.23 5.03
C GLU A 282 -18.12 -23.95 6.21
N GLY A 283 -18.80 -23.21 7.09
CA GLY A 283 -19.45 -23.76 8.29
C GLY A 283 -18.51 -24.11 9.45
N ARG A 284 -17.20 -24.03 9.27
CA ARG A 284 -16.21 -24.16 10.36
C ARG A 284 -16.09 -22.84 11.11
N VAL A 285 -15.97 -22.91 12.43
CA VAL A 285 -15.83 -21.75 13.31
C VAL A 285 -14.54 -21.86 14.11
N LYS A 286 -13.71 -20.83 14.09
CA LYS A 286 -12.49 -20.76 14.91
C LYS A 286 -12.45 -19.45 15.68
N HIS A 287 -12.28 -19.52 16.99
CA HIS A 287 -12.05 -18.35 17.83
C HIS A 287 -10.63 -17.80 17.64
N VAL A 288 -10.49 -16.49 17.42
CA VAL A 288 -9.22 -15.80 17.21
C VAL A 288 -9.10 -14.66 18.21
N THR A 289 -7.97 -14.57 18.90
CA THR A 289 -7.61 -13.46 19.76
C THR A 289 -6.36 -12.79 19.20
N THR A 290 -6.39 -11.47 19.06
CA THR A 290 -5.27 -10.70 18.46
C THR A 290 -4.92 -9.49 19.32
N ARG A 291 -3.72 -8.94 19.10
CA ARG A 291 -3.33 -7.63 19.66
C ARG A 291 -3.67 -6.47 18.72
N LEU A 292 -4.46 -6.73 17.70
CA LEU A 292 -4.88 -5.70 16.73
C LEU A 292 -5.87 -4.73 17.37
N LEU A 293 -5.80 -3.48 16.99
CA LEU A 293 -6.70 -2.42 17.42
C LEU A 293 -7.58 -1.96 16.27
N GLY A 294 -8.86 -1.74 16.55
CA GLY A 294 -9.85 -1.25 15.60
C GLY A 294 -10.42 -2.34 14.68
N THR A 295 -11.74 -2.30 14.52
CA THR A 295 -12.52 -3.27 13.71
C THR A 295 -12.08 -3.28 12.24
N PHE A 296 -11.61 -2.15 11.70
CA PHE A 296 -11.04 -2.09 10.34
C PHE A 296 -9.81 -3.00 10.18
N ASN A 297 -9.08 -3.33 11.25
CA ASN A 297 -7.99 -4.29 11.19
C ASN A 297 -8.49 -5.74 11.14
N ILE A 298 -9.70 -6.02 11.60
CA ILE A 298 -10.35 -7.32 11.30
C ILE A 298 -10.65 -7.43 9.80
N GLU A 299 -11.18 -6.37 9.18
CA GLU A 299 -11.43 -6.35 7.73
C GLU A 299 -10.13 -6.52 6.92
N ASN A 300 -9.06 -5.79 7.29
CA ASN A 300 -7.74 -5.96 6.68
C ASN A 300 -7.21 -7.38 6.87
N PHE A 301 -7.43 -7.98 8.04
CA PHE A 301 -7.05 -9.35 8.34
C PHE A 301 -7.82 -10.36 7.47
N LEU A 302 -9.14 -10.22 7.35
CA LEU A 302 -9.95 -11.06 6.46
C LEU A 302 -9.44 -11.01 5.02
N CYS A 303 -9.15 -9.79 4.53
CA CYS A 303 -8.54 -9.58 3.22
C CYS A 303 -7.16 -10.24 3.07
N ALA A 304 -6.38 -10.34 4.16
CA ALA A 304 -5.06 -10.97 4.14
C ALA A 304 -5.11 -12.50 4.31
N ALA A 305 -6.06 -13.02 5.06
CA ALA A 305 -6.25 -14.45 5.30
C ALA A 305 -6.82 -15.17 4.07
N ALA A 306 -7.73 -14.51 3.34
CA ALA A 306 -8.41 -15.09 2.18
C ALA A 306 -7.44 -15.61 1.10
N PRO A 307 -6.39 -14.89 0.64
CA PRO A 307 -5.41 -15.43 -0.31
C PRO A 307 -4.71 -16.69 0.18
N CYS A 308 -4.43 -16.81 1.48
CA CYS A 308 -3.79 -18.01 2.05
C CYS A 308 -4.74 -19.22 1.95
N ILE A 309 -6.01 -19.05 2.31
CA ILE A 309 -7.05 -20.08 2.18
C ILE A 309 -7.24 -20.47 0.71
N LEU A 310 -7.36 -19.48 -0.19
CA LEU A 310 -7.50 -19.71 -1.64
C LEU A 310 -6.29 -20.38 -2.27
N SER A 311 -5.11 -20.25 -1.68
CA SER A 311 -3.90 -20.96 -2.13
C SER A 311 -3.79 -22.39 -1.61
N GLY A 312 -4.77 -22.86 -0.80
CA GLY A 312 -4.88 -24.23 -0.31
C GLY A 312 -4.34 -24.48 1.11
N PHE A 313 -4.01 -23.43 1.88
CA PHE A 313 -3.67 -23.61 3.28
C PHE A 313 -4.91 -23.95 4.10
N ASP A 314 -4.73 -24.79 5.11
CA ASP A 314 -5.81 -25.17 6.03
C ASP A 314 -6.31 -23.96 6.82
N PHE A 315 -7.62 -23.81 6.91
CA PHE A 315 -8.28 -22.69 7.57
C PHE A 315 -7.88 -22.53 9.06
N GLU A 316 -7.76 -23.63 9.78
CA GLU A 316 -7.41 -23.58 11.20
C GLU A 316 -5.96 -23.12 11.39
N LEU A 317 -5.07 -23.59 10.55
CA LEU A 317 -3.66 -23.18 10.55
C LEU A 317 -3.52 -21.69 10.21
N VAL A 318 -4.29 -21.18 9.25
CA VAL A 318 -4.34 -19.75 8.93
C VAL A 318 -4.82 -18.94 10.14
N CYS A 319 -5.89 -19.39 10.84
CA CYS A 319 -6.40 -18.74 12.03
C CYS A 319 -5.38 -18.72 13.18
N GLU A 320 -4.66 -19.81 13.41
CA GLU A 320 -3.64 -19.91 14.46
C GLU A 320 -2.44 -19.00 14.18
N THR A 321 -2.02 -18.95 12.92
CA THR A 321 -0.92 -18.09 12.49
C THR A 321 -1.27 -16.61 12.65
N ALA A 322 -2.53 -16.26 12.38
CA ALA A 322 -3.07 -14.91 12.45
C ALA A 322 -3.01 -14.27 13.84
N GLN A 323 -3.13 -15.05 14.90
CA GLN A 323 -3.08 -14.54 16.29
C GLN A 323 -1.76 -13.84 16.62
N ASN A 324 -0.70 -14.14 15.84
CA ASN A 324 0.64 -13.61 16.03
C ASN A 324 1.01 -12.50 15.02
N LEU A 325 0.02 -11.94 14.31
CA LEU A 325 0.26 -10.79 13.43
C LEU A 325 0.48 -9.52 14.24
N ASN A 326 1.45 -8.73 13.80
CA ASN A 326 1.70 -7.41 14.34
C ASN A 326 1.32 -6.35 13.31
N PRO A 327 0.85 -5.17 13.75
CA PRO A 327 0.68 -4.05 12.84
C PRO A 327 2.02 -3.68 12.19
N PRO A 328 2.05 -3.40 10.87
CA PRO A 328 3.24 -2.86 10.23
C PRO A 328 3.64 -1.51 10.86
N ALA A 329 4.91 -1.13 10.70
CA ALA A 329 5.41 0.14 11.23
C ALA A 329 4.53 1.32 10.82
N GLY A 330 4.11 2.14 11.79
CA GLY A 330 3.25 3.29 11.58
C GLY A 330 1.80 2.96 11.13
N ARG A 331 1.30 1.76 11.40
CA ARG A 331 -0.09 1.34 11.12
C ARG A 331 -0.77 0.82 12.38
N MET A 332 -1.29 1.72 13.19
CA MET A 332 -1.79 1.41 14.54
C MET A 332 -0.75 0.66 15.39
N GLN A 333 0.52 0.97 15.17
CA GLN A 333 1.63 0.38 15.90
C GLN A 333 1.60 0.88 17.35
N THR A 334 1.46 -0.05 18.29
CA THR A 334 1.40 0.29 19.72
C THR A 334 2.78 0.36 20.33
N VAL A 335 2.97 1.35 21.18
CA VAL A 335 4.12 1.51 22.08
C VAL A 335 3.57 1.67 23.49
N THR A 336 3.94 0.78 24.40
CA THR A 336 3.54 0.86 25.80
C THR A 336 4.74 1.26 26.63
N ALA A 337 4.62 2.33 27.42
CA ALA A 337 5.62 2.78 28.37
C ALA A 337 5.64 1.87 29.62
N GLU A 338 6.71 1.93 30.42
CA GLU A 338 6.88 1.11 31.62
C GLU A 338 5.78 1.35 32.67
N ASP A 339 5.26 2.57 32.73
CA ASP A 339 4.15 2.96 33.62
C ASP A 339 2.76 2.53 33.12
N GLY A 340 2.69 1.96 31.90
CA GLY A 340 1.47 1.48 31.29
C GLY A 340 0.81 2.44 30.30
N LEU A 341 1.30 3.70 30.14
CA LEU A 341 0.80 4.62 29.11
C LEU A 341 0.93 3.99 27.73
N LEU A 342 -0.14 4.06 26.92
CA LEU A 342 -0.18 3.49 25.60
C LEU A 342 -0.21 4.58 24.53
N ALA A 343 0.70 4.52 23.58
CA ALA A 343 0.66 5.31 22.35
C ALA A 343 0.46 4.40 21.14
N ALA A 344 -0.38 4.83 20.20
CA ALA A 344 -0.55 4.22 18.90
C ALA A 344 -0.01 5.16 17.83
N VAL A 345 0.92 4.68 17.01
CA VAL A 345 1.47 5.41 15.87
C VAL A 345 0.74 4.97 14.61
N ASP A 346 0.12 5.90 13.91
CA ASP A 346 -0.63 5.61 12.69
C ASP A 346 -0.38 6.65 11.60
N TYR A 347 -0.36 6.22 10.35
CA TYR A 347 -0.20 7.09 9.17
C TYR A 347 -1.54 7.71 8.74
N SER A 348 -2.39 8.10 9.68
CA SER A 348 -3.69 8.72 9.43
C SER A 348 -3.53 10.15 8.94
N HIS A 349 -3.58 10.35 7.63
CA HIS A 349 -3.38 11.65 6.96
C HIS A 349 -4.63 12.14 6.21
N THR A 350 -5.78 11.50 6.45
CA THR A 350 -7.10 11.90 5.93
C THR A 350 -8.09 12.05 7.07
N PRO A 351 -9.13 12.88 6.94
CA PRO A 351 -10.17 13.02 7.98
C PRO A 351 -10.81 11.69 8.37
N ASP A 352 -11.16 10.85 7.39
CA ASP A 352 -11.76 9.52 7.61
C ASP A 352 -10.81 8.59 8.39
N ALA A 353 -9.53 8.55 8.01
CA ALA A 353 -8.54 7.73 8.72
C ALA A 353 -8.35 8.18 10.18
N ILE A 354 -8.32 9.50 10.44
CA ILE A 354 -8.25 10.04 11.80
C ILE A 354 -9.48 9.62 12.62
N LEU A 355 -10.68 9.75 12.05
CA LEU A 355 -11.93 9.36 12.73
C LEU A 355 -11.93 7.87 13.07
N LYS A 356 -11.54 7.00 12.12
CA LYS A 356 -11.47 5.55 12.35
C LYS A 356 -10.43 5.17 13.40
N ALA A 357 -9.25 5.80 13.36
CA ALA A 357 -8.21 5.56 14.35
C ALA A 357 -8.64 6.02 15.76
N LEU A 358 -9.26 7.20 15.87
CA LEU A 358 -9.78 7.71 17.14
C LEU A 358 -10.92 6.84 17.67
N ALA A 359 -11.86 6.41 16.83
CA ALA A 359 -12.93 5.51 17.24
C ALA A 359 -12.39 4.19 17.82
N ALA A 360 -11.41 3.59 17.13
CA ALA A 360 -10.76 2.37 17.60
C ALA A 360 -10.05 2.54 18.96
N LEU A 361 -9.39 3.68 19.16
CA LEU A 361 -8.67 3.97 20.40
C LEU A 361 -9.58 4.48 21.51
N ARG A 362 -10.74 5.06 21.18
CA ARG A 362 -11.75 5.49 22.16
C ARG A 362 -12.25 4.30 22.99
N GLU A 363 -12.63 3.20 22.33
CA GLU A 363 -13.06 2.00 23.01
C GLU A 363 -11.97 1.43 23.95
N LEU A 364 -10.71 1.50 23.51
CA LEU A 364 -9.58 1.08 24.32
C LEU A 364 -9.38 2.02 25.53
N ALA A 365 -9.47 3.34 25.34
CA ALA A 365 -9.34 4.32 26.41
C ALA A 365 -10.45 4.15 27.46
N GLU A 366 -11.69 3.87 27.03
CA GLU A 366 -12.83 3.59 27.92
C GLU A 366 -12.60 2.32 28.77
N VAL A 367 -12.13 1.23 28.15
CA VAL A 367 -11.80 -0.02 28.87
C VAL A 367 -10.67 0.20 29.89
N ARG A 368 -9.74 1.11 29.61
CA ARG A 368 -8.64 1.47 30.51
C ARG A 368 -9.05 2.47 31.59
N GLY A 369 -10.17 3.19 31.42
CA GLY A 369 -10.62 4.27 32.29
C GLY A 369 -9.84 5.58 32.12
N GLY A 370 -9.11 5.73 30.98
CA GLY A 370 -8.28 6.87 30.66
C GLY A 370 -8.90 7.82 29.61
N ARG A 371 -8.15 8.85 29.24
CA ARG A 371 -8.51 9.81 28.20
C ARG A 371 -7.83 9.46 26.88
N LEU A 372 -8.46 9.85 25.76
CA LEU A 372 -7.89 9.74 24.43
C LEU A 372 -7.30 11.07 23.99
N LYS A 373 -6.02 11.09 23.65
CA LYS A 373 -5.30 12.24 23.14
C LYS A 373 -4.86 12.02 21.69
N ILE A 374 -4.68 13.11 20.94
CA ILE A 374 -4.15 13.04 19.59
C ILE A 374 -3.03 14.07 19.38
N VAL A 375 -1.95 13.62 18.75
CA VAL A 375 -0.90 14.47 18.17
C VAL A 375 -1.01 14.32 16.66
N VAL A 376 -1.34 15.41 15.95
CA VAL A 376 -1.61 15.34 14.49
C VAL A 376 -1.08 16.56 13.76
N GLY A 377 -0.57 16.32 12.54
CA GLY A 377 -0.13 17.33 11.59
C GLY A 377 -0.66 17.07 10.19
N ALA A 378 -0.38 17.99 9.26
CA ALA A 378 -0.69 17.82 7.85
C ALA A 378 0.51 18.14 6.97
N GLY A 379 0.64 17.44 5.84
CA GLY A 379 1.72 17.67 4.87
C GLY A 379 1.46 18.88 3.98
N GLY A 380 2.54 19.57 3.57
CA GLY A 380 2.54 20.60 2.54
C GLY A 380 2.51 20.04 1.12
N ASP A 381 2.24 20.90 0.11
CA ASP A 381 2.11 20.55 -1.31
C ASP A 381 1.14 19.38 -1.57
N ARG A 382 0.02 19.41 -0.85
CA ARG A 382 -1.08 18.44 -0.90
C ARG A 382 -2.42 19.17 -0.85
N ASP A 383 -3.53 18.43 -0.96
CA ASP A 383 -4.88 18.97 -0.83
C ASP A 383 -5.03 19.77 0.49
N SER A 384 -4.99 21.11 0.38
CA SER A 384 -5.16 21.99 1.53
C SER A 384 -6.60 21.98 2.06
N GLY A 385 -7.58 21.65 1.21
CA GLY A 385 -8.99 21.57 1.61
C GLY A 385 -9.28 20.51 2.67
N LYS A 386 -8.45 19.49 2.80
CA LYS A 386 -8.60 18.49 3.85
C LYS A 386 -8.07 18.94 5.23
N ARG A 387 -7.20 19.96 5.31
CA ARG A 387 -6.55 20.40 6.56
C ARG A 387 -7.56 20.81 7.64
N PRO A 388 -8.54 21.69 7.39
CA PRO A 388 -9.58 22.00 8.38
C PRO A 388 -10.43 20.77 8.75
N LEU A 389 -10.69 19.88 7.79
CA LEU A 389 -11.46 18.65 8.05
C LEU A 389 -10.69 17.70 8.96
N MET A 390 -9.35 17.62 8.85
CA MET A 390 -8.50 16.86 9.77
C MET A 390 -8.54 17.45 11.18
N GLY A 391 -8.46 18.79 11.31
CA GLY A 391 -8.61 19.48 12.58
C GLY A 391 -9.98 19.23 13.23
N ARG A 392 -11.04 19.19 12.42
CA ARG A 392 -12.39 18.85 12.88
C ARG A 392 -12.47 17.39 13.36
N ALA A 393 -11.91 16.46 12.61
CA ALA A 393 -11.86 15.04 12.96
C ALA A 393 -11.09 14.80 14.27
N ALA A 394 -10.00 15.53 14.50
CA ALA A 394 -9.23 15.44 15.73
C ALA A 394 -10.04 15.81 16.99
N CYS A 395 -11.14 16.56 16.85
CA CYS A 395 -12.02 16.93 17.96
C CYS A 395 -12.78 15.75 18.60
N GLU A 396 -12.72 14.56 18.03
CA GLU A 396 -13.21 13.34 18.68
C GLU A 396 -12.29 12.88 19.84
N ALA A 397 -11.05 13.38 19.89
CA ALA A 397 -10.18 13.19 21.07
C ALA A 397 -10.59 14.11 22.24
N ASP A 398 -10.13 13.78 23.43
CA ASP A 398 -10.34 14.58 24.64
C ASP A 398 -9.32 15.74 24.73
N GLU A 399 -8.10 15.51 24.25
CA GLU A 399 -7.05 16.53 24.14
C GLU A 399 -6.37 16.45 22.77
N MET A 400 -6.10 17.62 22.19
CA MET A 400 -5.52 17.75 20.85
C MET A 400 -4.22 18.54 20.88
N PHE A 401 -3.22 18.02 20.19
CA PHE A 401 -1.92 18.63 19.96
C PHE A 401 -1.71 18.73 18.45
N PHE A 402 -1.88 19.92 17.89
CA PHE A 402 -1.59 20.17 16.49
C PHE A 402 -0.12 20.52 16.31
N THR A 403 0.54 19.90 15.35
CA THR A 403 1.97 20.00 15.14
C THR A 403 2.34 19.98 13.65
N SER A 404 3.60 20.32 13.32
CA SER A 404 4.11 20.15 11.97
C SER A 404 4.26 18.67 11.62
N ASP A 405 4.07 18.36 10.34
CA ASP A 405 4.43 17.07 9.75
C ASP A 405 5.53 17.32 8.69
N ASN A 406 5.31 17.03 7.43
CA ASN A 406 6.24 17.30 6.34
C ASN A 406 5.77 18.54 5.55
N PRO A 407 6.31 19.74 5.82
CA PRO A 407 5.83 20.97 5.20
C PRO A 407 6.22 21.12 3.72
N ARG A 408 7.19 20.35 3.24
CA ARG A 408 7.77 20.45 1.89
C ARG A 408 8.18 21.90 1.56
N SER A 409 7.53 22.52 0.55
CA SER A 409 7.83 23.91 0.16
C SER A 409 6.97 24.97 0.88
N GLU A 410 5.97 24.56 1.67
CA GLU A 410 5.06 25.46 2.35
C GLU A 410 5.58 25.87 3.76
N ASP A 411 5.12 27.01 4.24
CA ASP A 411 5.37 27.44 5.64
C ASP A 411 4.63 26.50 6.62
N PRO A 412 5.34 25.83 7.54
CA PRO A 412 4.73 24.91 8.49
C PRO A 412 3.68 25.58 9.39
N MET A 413 3.89 26.86 9.74
CA MET A 413 2.94 27.59 10.58
C MET A 413 1.65 27.93 9.82
N LEU A 414 1.70 28.13 8.50
CA LEU A 414 0.52 28.32 7.69
C LEU A 414 -0.33 27.03 7.66
N ILE A 415 0.30 25.89 7.39
CA ILE A 415 -0.34 24.59 7.42
C ILE A 415 -1.02 24.34 8.77
N LEU A 416 -0.30 24.61 9.86
CA LEU A 416 -0.82 24.44 11.23
C LEU A 416 -2.07 25.26 11.46
N ARG A 417 -2.07 26.54 11.06
CA ARG A 417 -3.24 27.43 11.21
C ARG A 417 -4.44 26.90 10.42
N GLU A 418 -4.23 26.35 9.25
CA GLU A 418 -5.30 25.77 8.43
C GLU A 418 -5.89 24.50 9.08
N VAL A 419 -5.08 23.65 9.70
CA VAL A 419 -5.56 22.50 10.48
C VAL A 419 -6.34 22.99 11.71
N CYS A 420 -5.78 23.94 12.46
CA CYS A 420 -6.43 24.52 13.66
C CYS A 420 -7.76 25.20 13.35
N ALA A 421 -7.94 25.76 12.16
CA ALA A 421 -9.19 26.41 11.74
C ALA A 421 -10.42 25.46 11.77
N GLY A 422 -10.20 24.15 11.69
CA GLY A 422 -11.27 23.14 11.83
C GLY A 422 -11.60 22.75 13.26
N ALA A 423 -10.77 23.12 14.23
CA ALA A 423 -10.97 22.75 15.62
C ALA A 423 -12.13 23.51 16.27
N VAL A 424 -12.96 22.80 17.02
CA VAL A 424 -14.13 23.34 17.75
C VAL A 424 -14.02 23.14 19.26
N LYS A 425 -12.94 22.58 19.72
CA LYS A 425 -12.59 22.37 21.13
C LYS A 425 -11.23 23.03 21.41
N PRO A 426 -10.88 23.31 22.67
CA PRO A 426 -9.55 23.80 23.06
C PRO A 426 -8.45 22.83 22.59
N TYR A 427 -7.34 23.35 22.10
CA TYR A 427 -6.20 22.60 21.59
C TYR A 427 -4.88 23.25 22.00
N ARG A 428 -3.79 22.49 21.87
CA ARG A 428 -2.43 23.02 21.94
C ARG A 428 -1.82 23.03 20.53
N MET A 429 -1.14 24.11 20.15
CA MET A 429 -0.44 24.25 18.89
C MET A 429 1.05 24.35 19.17
N ILE A 430 1.82 23.34 18.73
CA ILE A 430 3.25 23.20 19.00
C ILE A 430 3.91 22.82 17.66
N GLU A 431 4.71 23.71 17.08
CA GLU A 431 5.30 23.47 15.77
C GLU A 431 6.24 22.26 15.77
N ASP A 432 7.14 22.18 16.75
CA ASP A 432 8.06 21.05 16.88
C ASP A 432 7.31 19.77 17.27
N ARG A 433 7.31 18.80 16.35
CA ARG A 433 6.58 17.54 16.51
C ARG A 433 7.11 16.72 17.70
N ALA A 434 8.42 16.73 17.91
CA ALA A 434 9.00 15.99 19.04
C ALA A 434 8.56 16.59 20.37
N GLU A 435 8.48 17.92 20.47
CA GLU A 435 7.98 18.60 21.68
C GLU A 435 6.47 18.40 21.86
N ALA A 436 5.68 18.41 20.78
CA ALA A 436 4.26 18.10 20.84
C ALA A 436 4.00 16.69 21.40
N ILE A 437 4.77 15.70 20.94
CA ILE A 437 4.70 14.31 21.46
C ILE A 437 5.10 14.28 22.95
N ARG A 438 6.22 14.93 23.33
CA ARG A 438 6.67 14.98 24.73
C ARG A 438 5.63 15.61 25.64
N GLU A 439 5.01 16.70 25.19
CA GLU A 439 3.97 17.39 25.97
C GLU A 439 2.70 16.53 26.10
N ALA A 440 2.30 15.81 25.05
CA ALA A 440 1.21 14.85 25.13
C ALA A 440 1.50 13.74 26.14
N VAL A 441 2.72 13.19 26.13
CA VAL A 441 3.16 12.15 27.09
C VAL A 441 3.20 12.70 28.52
N ARG A 442 3.86 13.86 28.75
CA ARG A 442 3.98 14.47 30.09
C ARG A 442 2.64 14.79 30.75
N SER A 443 1.64 15.14 29.94
CA SER A 443 0.28 15.47 30.41
C SER A 443 -0.62 14.25 30.57
N SER A 444 -0.10 13.03 30.34
CA SER A 444 -0.87 11.78 30.38
C SER A 444 -0.68 11.01 31.67
N SER A 445 -1.71 10.26 32.05
CA SER A 445 -1.66 9.21 33.07
C SER A 445 -1.39 7.84 32.40
N SER A 446 -1.10 6.83 33.23
CA SER A 446 -0.87 5.45 32.79
C SER A 446 -2.04 4.82 32.03
N ASP A 447 -3.27 5.27 32.31
CA ASP A 447 -4.48 4.74 31.70
C ASP A 447 -4.87 5.47 30.38
N ASP A 448 -4.26 6.63 30.11
CA ASP A 448 -4.48 7.40 28.90
C ASP A 448 -3.99 6.66 27.65
N VAL A 449 -4.56 7.02 26.51
CA VAL A 449 -4.18 6.52 25.18
C VAL A 449 -3.85 7.71 24.28
N ILE A 450 -2.71 7.65 23.58
CA ILE A 450 -2.27 8.72 22.66
C ILE A 450 -2.26 8.19 21.23
N LEU A 451 -2.98 8.83 20.32
CA LEU A 451 -2.79 8.66 18.87
C LEU A 451 -1.73 9.64 18.37
N ILE A 452 -0.69 9.14 17.71
CA ILE A 452 0.33 9.91 17.00
C ILE A 452 0.10 9.71 15.50
N ALA A 453 -0.49 10.74 14.82
CA ALA A 453 -0.98 10.66 13.44
C ALA A 453 -0.27 11.66 12.50
#